data_2036e190d74dd7277074f32b6a5c3140
#
_entry.id   2036e190d74dd7277074f32b6a5c3140
#
_cell.length_a   1.000
_cell.length_b   1.000
_cell.length_c   1.000
_cell.angle_alpha   90.00
_cell.angle_beta   90.00
_cell.angle_gamma   90.00
#
_symmetry.space_group_name_H-M   'P 1'
#
loop_
_entity.id
_entity.type
_entity.pdbx_description
1 polymer ?
#
loop_
_entity_poly.entity_id
_entity_poly.type
_entity_poly.pdbx_seq_one_letter_code
_entity_poly.pdbx_strand_id
1 'polypeptide(L)'
;MVKKKLLSVALVAVTVCSMIFTGCGSSAENTGNDTGKTDTGAQAGNTAGDVADDVEKPEKITIMVDGTFTQLADGQEEWVNKWEELTGIELEVIQPDHNAYYDVLGQTFASGPENWPDVVILGSSYYSGYAGEGALWDMTDAWNNSELKKNPNTDVSVVEGNMLDGHLYGLALYGGGGCITYVRKQWLDNCGLDIPTTYEEYLEMLDAFSNGDPDGDGIKGNTIGVSAAGFVGNEAPYTNYLPEFYQDAYPSFYQGEDGVWRDGFTEDSMKEAIKRLQNAYNKGYIDKESLTNATSNCRTKFMEGEFGAFTYWAGGWADTMSEGLITNGKDGELVFMPPIAELGKYWQRCAPVYAITSSCKNPEGVFKYFLESIFDDGDIETLWSYGVEGVHWSRQAETVCGNTYQDGEFHMLEMRSQPGVQYGGGIIGNDNICPLTEKLMPVKKYTEESMEIFNANNKTAPLPVTTDMMSQYNGDLTSLKNSIIADCVVQGVSVEEGYKRFEQEGGAEWSQAIVDSLNNK
;
A
#
# COMPACT_ATOMS: atom_id res chain seq x y z
N MET A 1 -22.40 -46.56 -26.13
CA MET A 1 -21.70 -47.14 -24.95
C MET A 1 -20.49 -46.29 -24.64
N VAL A 2 -20.61 -45.39 -23.69
CA VAL A 2 -19.51 -44.56 -23.22
C VAL A 2 -19.47 -44.65 -21.69
N LYS A 3 -18.38 -45.16 -21.16
CA LYS A 3 -18.16 -45.43 -19.74
C LYS A 3 -17.93 -44.12 -19.00
N LYS A 4 -18.76 -43.77 -18.01
CA LYS A 4 -18.54 -42.76 -17.00
C LYS A 4 -17.49 -43.28 -16.00
N LYS A 5 -16.42 -42.50 -15.79
CA LYS A 5 -15.51 -42.67 -14.64
C LYS A 5 -15.98 -41.70 -13.53
N LEU A 6 -16.33 -42.26 -12.40
CA LEU A 6 -16.53 -41.52 -11.16
C LEU A 6 -15.14 -41.23 -10.54
N LEU A 7 -14.89 -39.98 -10.21
CA LEU A 7 -13.78 -39.60 -9.34
C LEU A 7 -14.33 -39.41 -7.91
N SER A 8 -13.77 -40.19 -6.99
CA SER A 8 -14.08 -40.13 -5.56
C SER A 8 -13.29 -38.98 -4.93
N VAL A 9 -13.99 -38.05 -4.28
CA VAL A 9 -13.39 -37.03 -3.42
C VAL A 9 -13.25 -37.62 -2.03
N ALA A 10 -12.03 -37.73 -1.54
CA ALA A 10 -11.73 -38.14 -0.16
C ALA A 10 -11.78 -36.89 0.74
N LEU A 11 -12.72 -36.90 1.66
CA LEU A 11 -12.87 -35.91 2.73
C LEU A 11 -11.93 -36.31 3.87
N VAL A 12 -10.91 -35.51 4.14
CA VAL A 12 -10.06 -35.68 5.32
C VAL A 12 -10.62 -34.82 6.46
N ALA A 13 -11.18 -35.49 7.46
CA ALA A 13 -11.59 -34.86 8.71
C ALA A 13 -10.37 -34.75 9.63
N VAL A 14 -10.00 -33.54 10.00
CA VAL A 14 -8.99 -33.26 11.05
C VAL A 14 -9.70 -33.16 12.38
N THR A 15 -9.41 -34.12 13.26
CA THR A 15 -9.90 -34.17 14.62
C THR A 15 -8.97 -33.33 15.52
N VAL A 16 -9.51 -32.27 16.11
CA VAL A 16 -8.82 -31.46 17.12
C VAL A 16 -8.85 -32.21 18.45
N CYS A 17 -7.67 -32.61 18.95
CA CYS A 17 -7.50 -33.09 20.33
C CYS A 17 -7.15 -31.92 21.24
N SER A 18 -8.07 -31.51 22.07
CA SER A 18 -7.85 -30.61 23.21
C SER A 18 -7.12 -31.38 24.33
N MET A 19 -5.91 -30.97 24.71
CA MET A 19 -5.29 -31.38 25.96
C MET A 19 -5.26 -30.22 26.93
N ILE A 20 -6.01 -30.40 28.00
CA ILE A 20 -5.98 -29.60 29.22
C ILE A 20 -4.82 -30.10 30.07
N PHE A 21 -3.89 -29.22 30.42
CA PHE A 21 -2.96 -29.47 31.54
C PHE A 21 -3.18 -28.44 32.63
N THR A 22 -3.75 -28.92 33.71
CA THR A 22 -3.70 -28.32 35.04
C THR A 22 -2.48 -28.84 35.78
N GLY A 23 -1.75 -27.96 36.45
CA GLY A 23 -0.66 -28.37 37.34
C GLY A 23 -0.07 -27.23 38.14
N CYS A 24 -0.49 -27.18 39.40
CA CYS A 24 -0.04 -26.38 40.54
C CYS A 24 1.48 -26.28 40.74
N GLY A 25 1.97 -25.09 41.08
CA GLY A 25 2.38 -24.75 42.46
C GLY A 25 3.83 -25.07 42.83
N SER A 26 4.63 -24.09 43.15
CA SER A 26 5.03 -23.78 44.52
C SER A 26 6.23 -22.81 44.58
N SER A 27 6.16 -21.96 45.58
CA SER A 27 7.08 -20.92 46.03
C SER A 27 8.40 -21.45 46.64
N ALA A 28 9.44 -20.62 46.60
CA ALA A 28 10.40 -20.33 47.69
C ALA A 28 11.36 -19.23 47.20
N GLU A 29 11.32 -18.04 47.73
CA GLU A 29 12.17 -17.42 48.78
C GLU A 29 13.65 -17.87 48.75
N ASN A 30 14.65 -17.06 48.84
CA ASN A 30 14.89 -15.79 49.51
C ASN A 30 16.40 -15.42 49.37
N THR A 31 16.71 -14.16 49.63
CA THR A 31 17.97 -13.57 50.17
C THR A 31 19.21 -13.63 49.29
N GLY A 32 19.98 -12.59 49.16
CA GLY A 32 20.16 -11.30 49.76
C GLY A 32 21.53 -10.76 49.46
N ASN A 33 21.65 -9.44 49.45
CA ASN A 33 22.80 -8.60 49.82
C ASN A 33 24.21 -8.92 49.29
N ASP A 34 24.96 -8.01 48.72
CA ASP A 34 25.60 -6.89 49.38
C ASP A 34 26.41 -5.98 48.45
N THR A 35 26.46 -4.77 48.80
CA THR A 35 27.23 -3.59 48.47
C THR A 35 28.63 -3.73 47.85
N GLY A 36 28.97 -2.75 46.94
CA GLY A 36 30.35 -2.42 46.58
C GLY A 36 30.45 -1.20 45.69
N LYS A 37 30.40 0.01 46.26
CA LYS A 37 30.89 1.25 45.65
C LYS A 37 32.39 1.21 45.49
N THR A 38 32.89 1.60 44.33
CA THR A 38 34.16 2.39 44.26
C THR A 38 34.08 3.39 43.11
N ASP A 39 34.17 4.60 43.53
CA ASP A 39 34.34 5.83 42.78
C ASP A 39 35.80 5.94 42.31
N THR A 40 36.08 6.28 41.06
CA THR A 40 37.29 7.01 40.68
C THR A 40 37.05 7.78 39.39
N GLY A 41 37.01 9.08 39.50
CA GLY A 41 36.98 10.01 38.39
C GLY A 41 38.31 10.06 37.63
N ALA A 42 38.19 10.36 36.34
CA ALA A 42 39.24 11.01 35.55
C ALA A 42 38.62 11.79 34.38
N GLN A 43 38.68 12.99 34.49
CA GLN A 43 39.01 14.14 33.66
C GLN A 43 38.81 14.01 32.14
N ALA A 44 38.04 14.98 31.64
CA ALA A 44 37.80 15.33 30.24
C ALA A 44 39.10 15.54 29.45
N GLY A 45 39.16 14.96 28.29
CA GLY A 45 40.07 15.30 27.21
C GLY A 45 39.25 15.39 25.92
N ASN A 46 39.01 16.63 25.50
CA ASN A 46 38.37 16.96 24.23
C ASN A 46 39.37 16.65 23.10
N THR A 47 39.11 15.65 22.30
CA THR A 47 39.68 15.52 20.96
C THR A 47 38.50 15.16 20.04
N ALA A 48 38.12 16.13 19.22
CA ALA A 48 37.33 15.86 18.05
C ALA A 48 38.16 14.94 17.13
N GLY A 49 37.90 13.66 17.22
CA GLY A 49 38.38 12.65 16.29
C GLY A 49 37.17 12.12 15.56
N ASP A 50 37.29 11.97 14.25
CA ASP A 50 36.39 11.25 13.40
C ASP A 50 35.92 10.00 14.15
N VAL A 51 34.63 9.95 14.49
CA VAL A 51 33.98 8.72 14.93
C VAL A 51 33.88 7.89 13.66
N ALA A 52 34.85 7.05 13.41
CA ALA A 52 34.75 6.01 12.41
C ALA A 52 33.51 5.21 12.78
N ASP A 53 32.65 5.09 11.81
CA ASP A 53 31.39 4.35 11.82
C ASP A 53 31.70 2.86 12.10
N ASP A 54 31.64 2.46 13.35
CA ASP A 54 32.06 1.13 13.84
C ASP A 54 30.87 0.14 13.84
N VAL A 55 29.94 0.32 12.85
CA VAL A 55 28.79 -0.59 12.68
C VAL A 55 29.28 -1.85 11.99
N GLU A 56 29.14 -2.99 12.67
CA GLU A 56 29.55 -4.29 12.16
C GLU A 56 28.72 -4.68 10.93
N LYS A 57 29.41 -5.03 9.84
CA LYS A 57 28.77 -5.51 8.63
C LYS A 57 28.24 -6.94 8.83
N PRO A 58 26.94 -7.24 8.54
CA PRO A 58 26.43 -8.60 8.65
C PRO A 58 27.06 -9.51 7.59
N GLU A 59 27.31 -10.78 7.95
CA GLU A 59 27.77 -11.78 6.98
C GLU A 59 26.61 -12.27 6.11
N LYS A 60 25.39 -12.33 6.68
CA LYS A 60 24.17 -12.80 6.04
C LYS A 60 22.97 -12.01 6.49
N ILE A 61 22.03 -11.81 5.58
CA ILE A 61 20.71 -11.20 5.85
C ILE A 61 19.63 -12.13 5.28
N THR A 62 18.59 -12.37 6.07
CA THR A 62 17.40 -13.10 5.63
C THR A 62 16.25 -12.12 5.47
N ILE A 63 15.65 -12.06 4.28
CA ILE A 63 14.51 -11.19 4.00
C ILE A 63 13.27 -12.00 3.63
N MET A 64 12.09 -11.56 4.09
CA MET A 64 10.81 -12.07 3.60
C MET A 64 10.13 -10.97 2.80
N VAL A 65 9.93 -11.24 1.51
CA VAL A 65 9.39 -10.30 0.53
C VAL A 65 8.07 -10.82 -0.06
N ASP A 66 7.25 -9.89 -0.50
CA ASP A 66 6.01 -10.18 -1.22
C ASP A 66 6.28 -10.83 -2.58
N GLY A 67 5.35 -11.65 -3.07
CA GLY A 67 5.45 -12.35 -4.36
C GLY A 67 5.54 -11.43 -5.59
N THR A 68 5.45 -10.10 -5.40
CA THR A 68 5.72 -9.10 -6.46
C THR A 68 7.20 -8.83 -6.67
N PHE A 69 8.07 -9.26 -5.76
CA PHE A 69 9.52 -9.24 -5.97
C PHE A 69 9.92 -10.13 -7.15
N THR A 70 11.12 -9.94 -7.70
CA THR A 70 11.61 -10.75 -8.81
C THR A 70 11.46 -12.25 -8.53
N GLN A 71 10.82 -12.98 -9.46
CA GLN A 71 10.60 -14.42 -9.33
C GLN A 71 11.83 -15.22 -9.77
N LEU A 72 11.95 -16.46 -9.29
CA LEU A 72 13.02 -17.37 -9.73
C LEU A 72 13.06 -17.53 -11.27
N ALA A 73 11.89 -17.61 -11.91
CA ALA A 73 11.77 -17.70 -13.36
C ALA A 73 12.20 -16.41 -14.10
N ASP A 74 12.25 -15.29 -13.39
CA ASP A 74 12.53 -13.97 -13.93
C ASP A 74 13.92 -13.43 -13.51
N GLY A 75 14.85 -14.30 -13.15
CA GLY A 75 16.22 -13.94 -12.83
C GLY A 75 16.46 -13.51 -11.39
N GLN A 76 15.72 -14.05 -10.43
CA GLN A 76 15.96 -13.77 -9.00
C GLN A 76 17.35 -14.24 -8.56
N GLU A 77 17.81 -15.39 -9.03
CA GLU A 77 19.13 -15.92 -8.68
C GLU A 77 20.24 -14.97 -9.17
N GLU A 78 20.13 -14.45 -10.38
CA GLU A 78 21.07 -13.48 -10.93
C GLU A 78 21.00 -12.15 -10.18
N TRP A 79 19.81 -11.74 -9.75
CA TRP A 79 19.62 -10.53 -8.96
C TRP A 79 20.28 -10.67 -7.57
N VAL A 80 20.06 -11.78 -6.88
CA VAL A 80 20.67 -12.07 -5.57
C VAL A 80 22.19 -12.13 -5.70
N ASN A 81 22.72 -12.88 -6.69
CA ASN A 81 24.16 -12.97 -6.93
C ASN A 81 24.78 -11.59 -7.19
N LYS A 82 24.08 -10.71 -7.94
CA LYS A 82 24.56 -9.35 -8.19
C LYS A 82 24.57 -8.51 -6.94
N TRP A 83 23.53 -8.61 -6.11
CA TRP A 83 23.46 -7.92 -4.82
C TRP A 83 24.59 -8.38 -3.88
N GLU A 84 24.83 -9.69 -3.79
CA GLU A 84 25.94 -10.28 -3.02
C GLU A 84 27.32 -9.83 -3.53
N GLU A 85 27.49 -9.74 -4.86
CA GLU A 85 28.71 -9.20 -5.48
C GLU A 85 28.95 -7.74 -5.05
N LEU A 86 27.93 -6.90 -5.09
CA LEU A 86 28.01 -5.48 -4.78
C LEU A 86 28.23 -5.24 -3.29
N THR A 87 27.56 -6.00 -2.44
CA THR A 87 27.57 -5.77 -0.98
C THR A 87 28.58 -6.64 -0.24
N GLY A 88 28.90 -7.82 -0.76
CA GLY A 88 29.69 -8.86 -0.06
C GLY A 88 28.96 -9.44 1.15
N ILE A 89 27.63 -9.45 1.16
CA ILE A 89 26.76 -10.02 2.20
C ILE A 89 25.92 -11.10 1.56
N GLU A 90 25.80 -12.29 2.18
CA GLU A 90 24.88 -13.35 1.73
C GLU A 90 23.42 -12.92 1.93
N LEU A 91 22.57 -13.09 0.90
CA LEU A 91 21.17 -12.74 0.95
C LEU A 91 20.28 -13.97 0.77
N GLU A 92 19.51 -14.30 1.81
CA GLU A 92 18.46 -15.31 1.73
C GLU A 92 17.09 -14.65 1.53
N VAL A 93 16.40 -15.02 0.43
CA VAL A 93 15.09 -14.47 0.08
C VAL A 93 14.01 -15.53 0.35
N ILE A 94 13.08 -15.22 1.25
CA ILE A 94 11.86 -15.98 1.50
C ILE A 94 10.73 -15.24 0.78
N GLN A 95 10.09 -15.89 -0.20
CA GLN A 95 9.10 -15.23 -1.05
C GLN A 95 7.80 -16.05 -1.16
N PRO A 96 6.85 -15.86 -0.26
CA PRO A 96 5.49 -16.38 -0.43
C PRO A 96 4.78 -15.75 -1.63
N ASP A 97 3.76 -16.46 -2.16
CA ASP A 97 2.87 -15.88 -3.16
C ASP A 97 2.23 -14.57 -2.64
N HIS A 98 2.06 -13.60 -3.52
CA HIS A 98 1.49 -12.29 -3.19
C HIS A 98 0.20 -12.39 -2.35
N ASN A 99 -0.75 -13.22 -2.76
CA ASN A 99 -2.03 -13.37 -2.05
C ASN A 99 -1.91 -14.13 -0.70
N ALA A 100 -0.82 -14.85 -0.47
CA ALA A 100 -0.58 -15.62 0.75
C ALA A 100 0.44 -14.93 1.69
N TYR A 101 1.03 -13.82 1.28
CA TYR A 101 2.15 -13.19 1.98
C TYR A 101 1.85 -12.95 3.47
N TYR A 102 0.78 -12.28 3.79
CA TYR A 102 0.44 -11.94 5.18
C TYR A 102 0.00 -13.14 6.01
N ASP A 103 -0.59 -14.16 5.40
CA ASP A 103 -0.92 -15.41 6.09
C ASP A 103 0.35 -16.16 6.49
N VAL A 104 1.32 -16.26 5.58
CA VAL A 104 2.63 -16.89 5.84
C VAL A 104 3.44 -16.07 6.83
N LEU A 105 3.44 -14.75 6.70
CA LEU A 105 4.10 -13.85 7.64
C LEU A 105 3.53 -14.03 9.07
N GLY A 106 2.21 -14.06 9.22
CA GLY A 106 1.56 -14.30 10.51
C GLY A 106 1.93 -15.65 11.11
N GLN A 107 2.00 -16.72 10.31
CA GLN A 107 2.48 -18.03 10.76
C GLN A 107 3.95 -17.99 11.17
N THR A 108 4.79 -17.26 10.45
CA THR A 108 6.20 -17.09 10.77
C THR A 108 6.39 -16.40 12.12
N PHE A 109 5.67 -15.30 12.35
CA PHE A 109 5.72 -14.60 13.65
C PHE A 109 5.16 -15.45 14.79
N ALA A 110 4.10 -16.22 14.55
CA ALA A 110 3.54 -17.14 15.54
C ALA A 110 4.47 -18.33 15.87
N SER A 111 5.43 -18.66 15.02
CA SER A 111 6.35 -19.78 15.22
C SER A 111 7.49 -19.50 16.22
N GLY A 112 7.65 -18.25 16.64
CA GLY A 112 8.64 -17.79 17.61
C GLY A 112 9.81 -17.02 17.01
N PRO A 113 10.42 -16.10 17.79
CA PRO A 113 11.43 -15.15 17.32
C PRO A 113 12.67 -15.79 16.68
N GLU A 114 12.98 -17.02 17.05
CA GLU A 114 14.11 -17.78 16.47
C GLU A 114 13.93 -18.16 14.99
N ASN A 115 12.70 -18.05 14.48
CA ASN A 115 12.36 -18.36 13.10
C ASN A 115 12.06 -17.12 12.25
N TRP A 116 12.15 -15.92 12.85
CA TRP A 116 11.84 -14.70 12.12
C TRP A 116 12.98 -14.32 11.17
N PRO A 117 12.71 -13.85 9.96
CA PRO A 117 13.72 -13.25 9.10
C PRO A 117 14.24 -11.95 9.72
N ASP A 118 15.40 -11.48 9.24
CA ASP A 118 15.94 -10.19 9.70
C ASP A 118 15.09 -9.03 9.23
N VAL A 119 14.56 -9.10 8.00
CA VAL A 119 13.79 -8.02 7.37
C VAL A 119 12.48 -8.56 6.80
N VAL A 120 11.41 -7.78 6.97
CA VAL A 120 10.07 -8.06 6.41
C VAL A 120 9.49 -6.82 5.75
N ILE A 121 8.59 -6.99 4.77
CA ILE A 121 7.83 -5.89 4.15
C ILE A 121 6.45 -5.82 4.81
N LEU A 122 6.04 -4.63 5.24
CA LEU A 122 4.78 -4.42 5.94
C LEU A 122 3.96 -3.28 5.34
N GLY A 123 2.71 -3.54 5.04
CA GLY A 123 1.71 -2.50 4.80
C GLY A 123 1.17 -1.91 6.10
N SER A 124 0.45 -0.80 6.00
CA SER A 124 0.07 0.09 7.11
C SER A 124 -0.47 -0.60 8.37
N SER A 125 -1.48 -1.47 8.23
CA SER A 125 -2.13 -2.10 9.40
C SER A 125 -1.26 -3.17 10.05
N TYR A 126 -0.53 -3.94 9.26
CA TYR A 126 0.40 -4.96 9.75
C TYR A 126 1.60 -4.30 10.42
N TYR A 127 2.10 -3.20 9.85
CA TYR A 127 3.19 -2.43 10.42
C TYR A 127 2.86 -1.93 11.82
N SER A 128 1.73 -1.25 11.98
CA SER A 128 1.32 -0.73 13.30
C SER A 128 1.02 -1.85 14.31
N GLY A 129 0.49 -2.99 13.84
CA GLY A 129 0.24 -4.17 14.66
C GLY A 129 1.51 -4.76 15.22
N TYR A 130 2.45 -5.17 14.37
CA TYR A 130 3.71 -5.79 14.80
C TYR A 130 4.61 -4.83 15.59
N ALA A 131 4.59 -3.52 15.29
CA ALA A 131 5.28 -2.53 16.11
C ALA A 131 4.69 -2.47 17.54
N GLY A 132 3.36 -2.44 17.66
CA GLY A 132 2.67 -2.44 18.96
C GLY A 132 2.92 -3.71 19.78
N GLU A 133 3.10 -4.85 19.12
CA GLU A 133 3.45 -6.14 19.74
C GLU A 133 4.94 -6.28 20.11
N GLY A 134 5.78 -5.29 19.78
CA GLY A 134 7.23 -5.32 20.02
C GLY A 134 7.99 -6.31 19.12
N ALA A 135 7.41 -6.69 17.99
CA ALA A 135 8.03 -7.62 17.06
C ALA A 135 9.04 -6.94 16.11
N LEU A 136 9.07 -5.61 16.07
CA LEU A 136 9.95 -4.82 15.21
C LEU A 136 11.01 -4.07 16.03
N TRP A 137 12.18 -3.89 15.44
CA TRP A 137 13.25 -3.09 16.02
C TRP A 137 12.96 -1.59 15.82
N ASP A 138 13.16 -0.81 16.88
CA ASP A 138 13.10 0.66 16.83
C ASP A 138 14.35 1.22 16.15
N MET A 139 14.19 1.68 14.92
CA MET A 139 15.30 2.24 14.11
C MET A 139 15.39 3.77 14.19
N THR A 140 14.70 4.41 15.13
CA THR A 140 14.65 5.88 15.25
C THR A 140 16.04 6.51 15.34
N ASP A 141 16.91 5.97 16.18
CA ASP A 141 18.27 6.48 16.35
C ASP A 141 19.13 6.24 15.10
N ALA A 142 18.99 5.06 14.46
CA ALA A 142 19.69 4.77 13.22
C ALA A 142 19.27 5.73 12.11
N TRP A 143 17.96 5.95 11.94
CA TRP A 143 17.42 6.93 11.00
C TRP A 143 17.92 8.34 11.26
N ASN A 144 17.86 8.82 12.51
CA ASN A 144 18.26 10.16 12.87
C ASN A 144 19.75 10.44 12.60
N ASN A 145 20.59 9.42 12.63
CA ASN A 145 22.04 9.52 12.38
C ASN A 145 22.44 9.13 10.95
N SER A 146 21.50 8.59 10.12
CA SER A 146 21.79 8.05 8.79
C SER A 146 22.27 9.11 7.80
N GLU A 147 23.06 8.69 6.83
CA GLU A 147 23.41 9.50 5.68
C GLU A 147 22.19 9.70 4.74
N LEU A 148 21.28 8.73 4.70
CA LEU A 148 20.03 8.83 3.95
C LEU A 148 19.19 10.02 4.42
N LYS A 149 19.00 10.21 5.74
CA LYS A 149 18.27 11.39 6.27
C LYS A 149 18.93 12.71 5.91
N LYS A 150 20.26 12.73 5.77
CA LYS A 150 21.03 13.92 5.42
C LYS A 150 21.06 14.21 3.91
N ASN A 151 20.72 13.22 3.09
CA ASN A 151 20.72 13.37 1.64
C ASN A 151 19.62 14.36 1.22
N PRO A 152 19.95 15.43 0.46
CA PRO A 152 18.98 16.44 0.04
C PRO A 152 17.89 15.91 -0.90
N ASN A 153 18.09 14.75 -1.51
CA ASN A 153 17.12 14.11 -2.40
C ASN A 153 16.13 13.21 -1.63
N THR A 154 16.37 12.97 -0.33
CA THR A 154 15.46 12.15 0.50
C THR A 154 14.21 12.93 0.87
N ASP A 155 13.05 12.38 0.56
CA ASP A 155 11.79 12.88 1.12
C ASP A 155 11.60 12.40 2.56
N VAL A 156 12.16 13.19 3.48
CA VAL A 156 12.08 12.92 4.93
C VAL A 156 10.63 12.81 5.40
N SER A 157 9.70 13.52 4.79
CA SER A 157 8.29 13.50 5.19
C SER A 157 7.63 12.14 4.93
N VAL A 158 8.05 11.42 3.89
CA VAL A 158 7.57 10.06 3.59
C VAL A 158 8.02 9.08 4.66
N VAL A 159 9.28 9.16 5.09
CA VAL A 159 9.81 8.28 6.14
C VAL A 159 9.18 8.61 7.49
N GLU A 160 9.21 9.87 7.89
CA GLU A 160 8.71 10.32 9.20
C GLU A 160 7.19 10.26 9.30
N GLY A 161 6.47 10.26 8.17
CA GLY A 161 5.04 10.00 8.11
C GLY A 161 4.63 8.59 8.56
N ASN A 162 5.58 7.66 8.66
CA ASN A 162 5.38 6.31 9.20
C ASN A 162 5.77 6.18 10.69
N MET A 163 6.17 7.26 11.37
CA MET A 163 6.45 7.19 12.80
C MET A 163 5.18 6.88 13.60
N LEU A 164 5.32 6.01 14.58
CA LEU A 164 4.29 5.60 15.52
C LEU A 164 4.67 6.13 16.90
N ASP A 165 3.90 7.06 17.45
CA ASP A 165 4.19 7.72 18.75
C ASP A 165 5.63 8.32 18.84
N GLY A 166 6.16 8.79 17.70
CA GLY A 166 7.50 9.38 17.60
C GLY A 166 8.64 8.39 17.38
N HIS A 167 8.34 7.11 17.19
CA HIS A 167 9.29 6.04 16.92
C HIS A 167 9.14 5.50 15.51
N LEU A 168 10.25 5.19 14.85
CA LEU A 168 10.30 4.60 13.52
C LEU A 168 10.65 3.10 13.62
N TYR A 169 9.74 2.23 13.17
CA TYR A 169 9.92 0.77 13.16
C TYR A 169 10.10 0.18 11.77
N GLY A 170 10.03 1.01 10.74
CA GLY A 170 10.21 0.58 9.35
C GLY A 170 10.58 1.74 8.43
N LEU A 171 11.46 1.48 7.49
CA LEU A 171 11.89 2.45 6.48
C LEU A 171 10.98 2.35 5.26
N ALA A 172 10.34 3.44 4.89
CA ALA A 172 9.62 3.55 3.64
C ALA A 172 10.59 3.48 2.44
N LEU A 173 10.19 2.80 1.38
CA LEU A 173 10.99 2.67 0.16
C LEU A 173 10.53 3.66 -0.92
N TYR A 174 9.30 4.10 -0.84
CA TYR A 174 8.67 5.04 -1.77
C TYR A 174 7.49 5.74 -1.08
N GLY A 175 6.95 6.77 -1.69
CA GLY A 175 5.73 7.42 -1.22
C GLY A 175 4.56 6.45 -1.16
N GLY A 176 3.64 6.65 -0.22
CA GLY A 176 2.52 5.74 -0.02
C GLY A 176 1.60 5.61 -1.22
N GLY A 177 1.58 6.64 -2.07
CA GLY A 177 0.71 6.71 -3.23
C GLY A 177 -0.77 6.79 -2.84
N GLY A 178 -1.61 6.83 -3.83
CA GLY A 178 -3.06 6.82 -3.68
C GLY A 178 -3.76 6.78 -5.02
N CYS A 179 -5.08 6.78 -4.99
CA CYS A 179 -5.89 6.74 -6.20
C CYS A 179 -6.24 8.14 -6.68
N ILE A 180 -6.29 8.28 -8.00
CA ILE A 180 -6.74 9.45 -8.74
C ILE A 180 -7.78 9.01 -9.76
N THR A 181 -8.68 9.89 -10.16
CA THR A 181 -9.71 9.54 -11.13
C THR A 181 -9.24 9.80 -12.55
N TYR A 182 -9.14 8.71 -13.32
CA TYR A 182 -8.94 8.73 -14.77
C TYR A 182 -10.27 8.98 -15.48
N VAL A 183 -10.29 9.86 -16.44
CA VAL A 183 -11.46 10.10 -17.29
C VAL A 183 -11.09 9.89 -18.74
N ARG A 184 -11.91 9.20 -19.49
CA ARG A 184 -11.73 9.01 -20.92
C ARG A 184 -11.98 10.32 -21.65
N LYS A 185 -10.89 10.87 -22.24
CA LYS A 185 -10.93 12.18 -22.93
C LYS A 185 -11.96 12.21 -24.05
N GLN A 186 -11.98 11.15 -24.86
CA GLN A 186 -12.94 11.02 -25.97
C GLN A 186 -14.39 11.14 -25.49
N TRP A 187 -14.73 10.58 -24.32
CA TRP A 187 -16.09 10.65 -23.78
C TRP A 187 -16.48 12.06 -23.35
N LEU A 188 -15.54 12.81 -22.75
CA LEU A 188 -15.75 14.22 -22.45
C LEU A 188 -16.00 15.01 -23.73
N ASP A 189 -15.17 14.82 -24.76
CA ASP A 189 -15.29 15.51 -26.04
C ASP A 189 -16.61 15.21 -26.74
N ASN A 190 -17.03 13.94 -26.76
CA ASN A 190 -18.29 13.52 -27.37
C ASN A 190 -19.52 14.13 -26.64
N CYS A 191 -19.41 14.33 -25.31
CA CYS A 191 -20.45 14.96 -24.52
C CYS A 191 -20.34 16.49 -24.49
N GLY A 192 -19.24 17.08 -24.99
CA GLY A 192 -18.97 18.52 -24.94
C GLY A 192 -18.72 19.05 -23.55
N LEU A 193 -18.07 18.24 -22.69
CA LEU A 193 -17.77 18.54 -21.31
C LEU A 193 -16.28 18.79 -21.08
N ASP A 194 -15.98 19.67 -20.14
CA ASP A 194 -14.64 19.83 -19.57
C ASP A 194 -14.41 18.87 -18.39
N ILE A 195 -13.17 18.79 -17.89
CA ILE A 195 -12.84 18.03 -16.68
C ILE A 195 -13.55 18.67 -15.49
N PRO A 196 -14.32 17.89 -14.71
CA PRO A 196 -15.01 18.42 -13.53
C PRO A 196 -14.06 18.98 -12.48
N THR A 197 -14.43 20.09 -11.87
CA THR A 197 -13.75 20.74 -10.76
C THR A 197 -14.65 20.90 -9.53
N THR A 198 -15.96 20.77 -9.73
CA THR A 198 -16.98 20.82 -8.69
C THR A 198 -17.77 19.51 -8.64
N TYR A 199 -18.41 19.23 -7.51
CA TYR A 199 -19.24 18.04 -7.36
C TYR A 199 -20.46 18.04 -8.29
N GLU A 200 -21.01 19.21 -8.60
CA GLU A 200 -22.13 19.36 -9.55
C GLU A 200 -21.68 18.99 -10.98
N GLU A 201 -20.54 19.50 -11.44
CA GLU A 201 -19.94 19.15 -12.73
C GLU A 201 -19.58 17.65 -12.81
N TYR A 202 -19.10 17.06 -11.71
CA TYR A 202 -18.85 15.63 -11.65
C TYR A 202 -20.13 14.80 -11.84
N LEU A 203 -21.21 15.18 -11.19
CA LEU A 203 -22.52 14.52 -11.40
C LEU A 203 -23.06 14.74 -12.80
N GLU A 204 -22.86 15.90 -13.42
CA GLU A 204 -23.22 16.17 -14.82
C GLU A 204 -22.45 15.25 -15.77
N MET A 205 -21.15 15.10 -15.54
CA MET A 205 -20.31 14.14 -16.30
C MET A 205 -20.82 12.70 -16.16
N LEU A 206 -21.10 12.25 -14.94
CA LEU A 206 -21.63 10.91 -14.71
C LEU A 206 -23.00 10.69 -15.36
N ASP A 207 -23.87 11.70 -15.36
CA ASP A 207 -25.18 11.65 -16.05
C ASP A 207 -24.98 11.52 -17.56
N ALA A 208 -24.11 12.33 -18.15
CA ALA A 208 -23.81 12.30 -19.57
C ALA A 208 -23.19 10.95 -19.98
N PHE A 209 -22.32 10.39 -19.17
CA PHE A 209 -21.69 9.09 -19.39
C PHE A 209 -22.65 7.92 -19.23
N SER A 210 -23.64 8.01 -18.32
CA SER A 210 -24.57 6.93 -18.05
C SER A 210 -25.82 6.98 -18.92
N ASN A 211 -26.32 8.17 -19.26
CA ASN A 211 -27.60 8.37 -19.95
C ASN A 211 -27.45 8.98 -21.36
N GLY A 212 -26.25 9.45 -21.71
CA GLY A 212 -25.91 9.97 -23.04
C GLY A 212 -25.44 8.87 -23.99
N ASP A 213 -24.64 9.27 -24.98
CA ASP A 213 -23.94 8.44 -25.96
C ASP A 213 -22.45 8.86 -25.97
N PRO A 214 -21.72 8.61 -24.86
CA PRO A 214 -20.35 9.11 -24.72
C PRO A 214 -19.35 8.34 -25.58
N ASP A 215 -19.61 7.08 -25.93
CA ASP A 215 -18.75 6.27 -26.79
C ASP A 215 -19.03 6.47 -28.29
N GLY A 216 -20.14 7.18 -28.63
CA GLY A 216 -20.48 7.57 -29.98
C GLY A 216 -20.97 6.43 -30.86
N ASP A 217 -21.50 5.35 -30.26
CA ASP A 217 -22.05 4.20 -31.01
C ASP A 217 -23.48 4.42 -31.52
N GLY A 218 -24.10 5.54 -31.16
CA GLY A 218 -25.45 5.93 -31.52
C GLY A 218 -26.54 5.40 -30.57
N ILE A 219 -26.15 4.74 -29.48
CA ILE A 219 -27.07 4.16 -28.49
C ILE A 219 -26.91 4.91 -27.15
N LYS A 220 -27.98 5.51 -26.68
CA LYS A 220 -27.95 6.22 -25.39
C LYS A 220 -28.22 5.27 -24.23
N GLY A 221 -27.52 5.49 -23.12
CA GLY A 221 -27.77 4.80 -21.86
C GLY A 221 -27.31 3.34 -21.83
N ASN A 222 -26.38 2.95 -22.70
CA ASN A 222 -25.77 1.62 -22.75
C ASN A 222 -24.37 1.57 -22.10
N THR A 223 -23.93 2.67 -21.54
CA THR A 223 -22.62 2.84 -20.88
C THR A 223 -22.79 3.15 -19.39
N ILE A 224 -21.72 3.13 -18.64
CA ILE A 224 -21.68 3.35 -17.19
C ILE A 224 -20.81 4.58 -16.90
N GLY A 225 -21.23 5.42 -15.96
CA GLY A 225 -20.45 6.60 -15.55
C GLY A 225 -19.16 6.21 -14.87
N VAL A 226 -19.25 5.47 -13.75
CA VAL A 226 -18.12 5.03 -12.93
C VAL A 226 -18.34 3.63 -12.38
N SER A 227 -17.28 2.83 -12.28
CA SER A 227 -17.30 1.52 -11.62
C SER A 227 -16.23 1.45 -10.52
N ALA A 228 -16.44 0.56 -9.54
CA ALA A 228 -15.57 0.36 -8.40
C ALA A 228 -15.62 -1.09 -7.88
N ALA A 229 -14.62 -1.46 -7.09
CA ALA A 229 -14.56 -2.71 -6.34
C ALA A 229 -14.98 -2.46 -4.87
N GLY A 230 -16.27 -2.30 -4.64
CA GLY A 230 -16.83 -1.84 -3.38
C GLY A 230 -17.02 -0.32 -3.35
N PHE A 231 -17.67 0.18 -2.31
CA PHE A 231 -17.94 1.62 -2.19
C PHE A 231 -16.88 2.39 -1.45
N VAL A 232 -16.11 1.74 -0.58
CA VAL A 232 -15.05 2.35 0.23
C VAL A 232 -13.66 1.87 -0.21
N GLY A 233 -13.60 0.82 -1.05
CA GLY A 233 -12.36 0.17 -1.49
C GLY A 233 -11.80 -0.83 -0.47
N ASN A 234 -10.95 -1.73 -0.94
CA ASN A 234 -10.38 -2.80 -0.11
C ASN A 234 -9.31 -2.29 0.85
N GLU A 235 -8.64 -1.20 0.50
CA GLU A 235 -7.57 -0.59 1.29
C GLU A 235 -8.05 0.74 1.89
N ALA A 236 -9.35 0.83 2.24
CA ALA A 236 -9.88 1.99 2.92
C ALA A 236 -9.08 2.27 4.21
N PRO A 237 -8.82 3.52 4.49
CA PRO A 237 -9.39 4.72 3.85
C PRO A 237 -8.57 5.30 2.70
N TYR A 238 -7.40 4.73 2.40
CA TYR A 238 -6.41 5.36 1.53
C TYR A 238 -6.75 5.23 0.05
N THR A 239 -7.39 4.14 -0.31
CA THR A 239 -7.76 3.80 -1.68
C THR A 239 -9.25 3.55 -1.75
N ASN A 240 -10.04 4.58 -1.52
CA ASN A 240 -11.44 4.46 -1.86
C ASN A 240 -11.57 4.61 -3.37
N TYR A 241 -12.20 3.67 -4.02
CA TYR A 241 -12.37 3.64 -5.47
C TYR A 241 -13.42 4.62 -5.99
N LEU A 242 -14.00 5.43 -5.12
CA LEU A 242 -14.97 6.49 -5.40
C LEU A 242 -14.66 7.74 -4.58
N PRO A 243 -13.42 8.30 -4.67
CA PRO A 243 -12.96 9.38 -3.78
C PRO A 243 -13.78 10.65 -3.91
N GLU A 244 -14.38 10.93 -5.05
CA GLU A 244 -15.20 12.11 -5.28
C GLU A 244 -16.43 12.19 -4.36
N PHE A 245 -16.80 11.05 -3.77
CA PHE A 245 -17.88 11.01 -2.77
C PHE A 245 -17.37 11.15 -1.33
N TYR A 246 -16.07 10.97 -1.08
CA TYR A 246 -15.47 10.83 0.26
C TYR A 246 -14.34 11.80 0.58
N GLN A 247 -13.96 12.73 -0.28
CA GLN A 247 -12.77 13.56 -0.07
C GLN A 247 -12.82 14.41 1.23
N ASP A 248 -14.00 14.73 1.71
CA ASP A 248 -14.27 15.41 2.98
C ASP A 248 -14.54 14.47 4.16
N ALA A 249 -14.53 13.17 3.94
CA ALA A 249 -14.86 12.15 4.93
C ALA A 249 -13.73 11.14 5.12
N TYR A 250 -13.71 10.48 6.28
CA TYR A 250 -12.75 9.43 6.59
C TYR A 250 -13.48 8.26 7.27
N PRO A 251 -13.55 7.08 6.64
CA PRO A 251 -14.40 6.00 7.14
C PRO A 251 -13.83 5.23 8.34
N SER A 252 -12.62 5.55 8.77
CA SER A 252 -11.90 4.86 9.85
C SER A 252 -11.35 5.84 10.89
N PHE A 253 -10.40 5.37 11.71
CA PHE A 253 -9.77 6.18 12.75
C PHE A 253 -8.69 7.08 12.16
N TYR A 254 -8.66 8.35 12.56
CA TYR A 254 -7.65 9.32 12.16
C TYR A 254 -7.34 10.28 13.32
N GLN A 255 -6.16 10.88 13.29
CA GLN A 255 -5.78 11.93 14.22
C GLN A 255 -6.00 13.29 13.57
N GLY A 256 -6.78 14.15 14.22
CA GLY A 256 -6.99 15.52 13.77
C GLY A 256 -5.75 16.40 13.98
N GLU A 257 -5.75 17.60 13.40
CA GLU A 257 -4.66 18.59 13.56
C GLU A 257 -4.44 18.99 15.02
N ASP A 258 -5.44 18.80 15.87
CA ASP A 258 -5.37 19.02 17.33
C ASP A 258 -4.74 17.83 18.10
N GLY A 259 -4.28 16.81 17.40
CA GLY A 259 -3.69 15.62 17.96
C GLY A 259 -4.67 14.63 18.58
N VAL A 260 -5.98 14.85 18.44
CA VAL A 260 -7.03 13.99 19.01
C VAL A 260 -7.49 12.95 17.99
N TRP A 261 -7.50 11.68 18.41
CA TRP A 261 -8.02 10.58 17.61
C TRP A 261 -9.54 10.57 17.55
N ARG A 262 -10.09 10.31 16.38
CA ARG A 262 -11.52 10.25 16.09
C ARG A 262 -11.83 9.06 15.20
N ASP A 263 -13.08 8.60 15.23
CA ASP A 263 -13.65 7.72 14.21
C ASP A 263 -14.45 8.55 13.21
N GLY A 264 -13.90 8.79 12.04
CA GLY A 264 -14.54 9.59 11.00
C GLY A 264 -15.86 9.01 10.51
N PHE A 265 -16.12 7.71 10.70
CA PHE A 265 -17.42 7.12 10.39
C PHE A 265 -18.56 7.75 11.20
N THR A 266 -18.30 8.24 12.41
CA THR A 266 -19.31 8.85 13.28
C THR A 266 -19.59 10.32 12.94
N GLU A 267 -18.83 10.92 12.04
CA GLU A 267 -18.95 12.34 11.68
C GLU A 267 -20.04 12.60 10.64
N ASP A 268 -20.51 13.84 10.59
CA ASP A 268 -21.56 14.25 9.65
C ASP A 268 -21.06 14.22 8.19
N SER A 269 -19.78 14.48 7.94
CA SER A 269 -19.16 14.35 6.63
C SER A 269 -19.32 12.93 6.03
N MET A 270 -19.19 11.89 6.85
CA MET A 270 -19.40 10.53 6.40
C MET A 270 -20.86 10.23 6.08
N LYS A 271 -21.80 10.77 6.86
CA LYS A 271 -23.25 10.66 6.57
C LYS A 271 -23.58 11.29 5.22
N GLU A 272 -23.01 12.47 4.95
CA GLU A 272 -23.21 13.15 3.66
C GLU A 272 -22.54 12.39 2.51
N ALA A 273 -21.36 11.81 2.72
CA ALA A 273 -20.71 10.95 1.72
C ALA A 273 -21.59 9.74 1.34
N ILE A 274 -22.19 9.06 2.32
CA ILE A 274 -23.12 7.94 2.06
C ILE A 274 -24.36 8.42 1.30
N LYS A 275 -24.90 9.60 1.60
CA LYS A 275 -26.04 10.19 0.85
C LYS A 275 -25.66 10.50 -0.59
N ARG A 276 -24.46 11.04 -0.83
CA ARG A 276 -23.93 11.27 -2.19
C ARG A 276 -23.86 9.97 -2.98
N LEU A 277 -23.28 8.91 -2.41
CA LEU A 277 -23.22 7.59 -3.03
C LEU A 277 -24.60 6.99 -3.33
N GLN A 278 -25.52 7.01 -2.34
CA GLN A 278 -26.87 6.51 -2.49
C GLN A 278 -27.60 7.22 -3.64
N ASN A 279 -27.47 8.55 -3.72
CA ASN A 279 -28.08 9.35 -4.79
C ASN A 279 -27.51 8.97 -6.16
N ALA A 280 -26.19 8.89 -6.33
CA ALA A 280 -25.54 8.53 -7.59
C ALA A 280 -25.86 7.10 -8.01
N TYR A 281 -25.87 6.16 -7.06
CA TYR A 281 -26.25 4.77 -7.32
C TYR A 281 -27.71 4.62 -7.79
N ASN A 282 -28.62 5.34 -7.12
CA ASN A 282 -30.06 5.35 -7.49
C ASN A 282 -30.32 5.98 -8.86
N LYS A 283 -29.50 6.94 -9.27
CA LYS A 283 -29.56 7.56 -10.61
C LYS A 283 -28.91 6.67 -11.69
N GLY A 284 -28.28 5.57 -11.31
CA GLY A 284 -27.62 4.66 -12.25
C GLY A 284 -26.26 5.12 -12.74
N TYR A 285 -25.62 6.07 -12.06
CA TYR A 285 -24.29 6.59 -12.43
C TYR A 285 -23.16 5.63 -12.04
N ILE A 286 -23.39 4.81 -11.01
CA ILE A 286 -22.44 3.85 -10.48
C ILE A 286 -22.82 2.45 -10.96
N ASP A 287 -21.82 1.67 -11.39
CA ASP A 287 -21.98 0.27 -11.77
C ASP A 287 -22.71 -0.54 -10.69
N LYS A 288 -23.77 -1.23 -11.08
CA LYS A 288 -24.58 -2.04 -10.16
C LYS A 288 -23.82 -3.24 -9.58
N GLU A 289 -22.74 -3.66 -10.23
CA GLU A 289 -21.89 -4.76 -9.78
C GLU A 289 -20.79 -4.30 -8.82
N SER A 290 -20.71 -3.02 -8.45
CA SER A 290 -19.65 -2.47 -7.60
C SER A 290 -19.43 -3.24 -6.30
N LEU A 291 -20.47 -3.77 -5.64
CA LEU A 291 -20.31 -4.59 -4.44
C LEU A 291 -19.66 -5.96 -4.68
N THR A 292 -19.75 -6.49 -5.89
CA THR A 292 -19.29 -7.85 -6.24
C THR A 292 -18.06 -7.83 -7.13
N ASN A 293 -17.69 -6.67 -7.66
CA ASN A 293 -16.48 -6.52 -8.44
C ASN A 293 -15.24 -6.72 -7.57
N ALA A 294 -14.28 -7.46 -8.11
CA ALA A 294 -12.89 -7.37 -7.66
C ALA A 294 -12.18 -6.25 -8.44
N THR A 295 -11.06 -5.77 -7.92
CA THR A 295 -10.24 -4.74 -8.58
C THR A 295 -9.84 -5.13 -10.00
N SER A 296 -9.50 -6.41 -10.23
CA SER A 296 -9.16 -6.95 -11.55
C SER A 296 -10.34 -6.85 -12.53
N ASN A 297 -11.59 -7.08 -12.07
CA ASN A 297 -12.77 -6.92 -12.90
C ASN A 297 -12.95 -5.48 -13.35
N CYS A 298 -12.80 -4.51 -12.44
CA CYS A 298 -12.90 -3.08 -12.78
C CYS A 298 -11.86 -2.68 -13.83
N ARG A 299 -10.60 -3.12 -13.67
CA ARG A 299 -9.56 -2.85 -14.67
C ARG A 299 -9.92 -3.40 -16.04
N THR A 300 -10.38 -4.67 -16.09
CA THR A 300 -10.80 -5.30 -17.35
C THR A 300 -11.95 -4.54 -18.00
N LYS A 301 -13.02 -4.25 -17.26
CA LYS A 301 -14.17 -3.47 -17.75
C LYS A 301 -13.76 -2.08 -18.27
N PHE A 302 -12.84 -1.39 -17.57
CA PHE A 302 -12.34 -0.09 -18.03
C PHE A 302 -11.58 -0.22 -19.34
N MET A 303 -10.63 -1.16 -19.43
CA MET A 303 -9.86 -1.42 -20.65
C MET A 303 -10.74 -1.92 -21.83
N GLU A 304 -11.85 -2.58 -21.55
CA GLU A 304 -12.87 -2.94 -22.53
C GLU A 304 -13.77 -1.76 -22.92
N GLY A 305 -13.69 -0.63 -22.20
CA GLY A 305 -14.40 0.60 -22.49
C GLY A 305 -15.84 0.63 -22.02
N GLU A 306 -16.20 -0.13 -20.99
CA GLU A 306 -17.57 -0.20 -20.47
C GLU A 306 -18.00 1.03 -19.68
N PHE A 307 -17.03 1.77 -19.10
CA PHE A 307 -17.31 2.97 -18.30
C PHE A 307 -16.29 4.08 -18.52
N GLY A 308 -16.68 5.33 -18.17
CA GLY A 308 -15.95 6.54 -18.55
C GLY A 308 -14.99 7.10 -17.51
N ALA A 309 -15.27 6.90 -16.23
CA ALA A 309 -14.44 7.38 -15.13
C ALA A 309 -14.00 6.22 -14.24
N PHE A 310 -12.70 6.15 -13.93
CA PHE A 310 -12.12 5.08 -13.11
C PHE A 310 -11.14 5.64 -12.10
N THR A 311 -11.39 5.38 -10.83
CA THR A 311 -10.45 5.75 -9.78
C THR A 311 -9.52 4.60 -9.49
N TYR A 312 -8.23 4.84 -9.75
CA TYR A 312 -7.20 3.84 -9.55
C TYR A 312 -5.86 4.51 -9.21
N TRP A 313 -4.82 3.71 -8.93
CA TRP A 313 -3.52 4.18 -8.50
C TRP A 313 -2.92 5.21 -9.46
N ALA A 314 -2.50 6.37 -8.96
CA ALA A 314 -1.64 7.30 -9.70
C ALA A 314 -0.30 6.63 -10.05
N GLY A 315 0.37 7.09 -11.08
CA GLY A 315 1.64 6.52 -11.54
C GLY A 315 1.48 5.52 -12.69
N GLY A 316 2.30 4.49 -12.73
CA GLY A 316 2.41 3.55 -13.87
C GLY A 316 1.12 2.85 -14.30
N TRP A 317 0.15 2.73 -13.40
CA TRP A 317 -1.17 2.19 -13.73
C TRP A 317 -1.94 3.06 -14.73
N ALA A 318 -1.69 4.37 -14.75
CA ALA A 318 -2.34 5.26 -15.71
C ALA A 318 -1.95 4.93 -17.16
N ASP A 319 -0.68 4.68 -17.41
CA ASP A 319 -0.21 4.23 -18.73
C ASP A 319 -0.73 2.83 -19.05
N THR A 320 -0.74 1.91 -18.07
CA THR A 320 -1.28 0.55 -18.25
C THR A 320 -2.77 0.57 -18.66
N MET A 321 -3.57 1.46 -18.08
CA MET A 321 -4.99 1.58 -18.45
C MET A 321 -5.15 2.14 -19.86
N SER A 322 -4.36 3.15 -20.24
CA SER A 322 -4.35 3.69 -21.60
C SER A 322 -3.96 2.63 -22.64
N GLU A 323 -2.87 1.91 -22.39
CA GLU A 323 -2.39 0.83 -23.26
C GLU A 323 -3.42 -0.31 -23.37
N GLY A 324 -4.10 -0.63 -22.28
CA GLY A 324 -5.19 -1.61 -22.27
C GLY A 324 -6.39 -1.20 -23.12
N LEU A 325 -6.80 0.07 -23.07
CA LEU A 325 -7.85 0.63 -23.94
C LEU A 325 -7.45 0.49 -25.42
N ILE A 326 -6.23 0.90 -25.78
CA ILE A 326 -5.71 0.79 -27.15
C ILE A 326 -5.70 -0.66 -27.63
N THR A 327 -5.25 -1.58 -26.80
CA THR A 327 -5.20 -3.03 -27.11
C THR A 327 -6.58 -3.58 -27.40
N ASN A 328 -7.62 -3.07 -26.73
CA ASN A 328 -9.03 -3.45 -26.97
C ASN A 328 -9.71 -2.61 -28.08
N GLY A 329 -8.93 -1.86 -28.87
CA GLY A 329 -9.44 -1.09 -30.01
C GLY A 329 -10.24 0.15 -29.61
N LYS A 330 -10.02 0.66 -28.39
CA LYS A 330 -10.62 1.89 -27.86
C LYS A 330 -9.64 3.05 -27.96
N ASP A 331 -10.16 4.28 -27.86
CA ASP A 331 -9.32 5.45 -27.67
C ASP A 331 -8.66 5.38 -26.29
N GLY A 332 -7.34 5.49 -26.27
CA GLY A 332 -6.53 5.39 -25.05
C GLY A 332 -6.22 6.74 -24.40
N GLU A 333 -6.74 7.85 -24.91
CA GLU A 333 -6.45 9.16 -24.33
C GLU A 333 -7.17 9.31 -22.97
N LEU A 334 -6.36 9.55 -21.94
CA LEU A 334 -6.80 9.78 -20.56
C LEU A 334 -6.51 11.20 -20.15
N VAL A 335 -7.37 11.71 -19.27
CA VAL A 335 -7.17 12.92 -18.48
C VAL A 335 -7.43 12.60 -17.02
N PHE A 336 -6.82 13.38 -16.12
CA PHE A 336 -6.89 13.11 -14.70
C PHE A 336 -7.65 14.22 -13.99
N MET A 337 -8.61 13.83 -13.16
CA MET A 337 -9.38 14.76 -12.37
C MET A 337 -8.56 15.30 -11.20
N PRO A 338 -8.49 16.62 -11.00
CA PRO A 338 -8.08 17.15 -9.69
C PRO A 338 -9.15 16.80 -8.63
N PRO A 339 -8.82 16.88 -7.34
CA PRO A 339 -9.84 16.75 -6.29
C PRO A 339 -10.95 17.76 -6.48
N ILE A 340 -12.17 17.36 -6.13
CA ILE A 340 -13.31 18.29 -6.12
C ILE A 340 -13.10 19.33 -5.02
N ALA A 341 -13.03 20.60 -5.42
CA ALA A 341 -12.57 21.70 -4.56
C ALA A 341 -13.35 21.84 -3.25
N GLU A 342 -14.67 21.65 -3.28
CA GLU A 342 -15.52 21.72 -2.10
C GLU A 342 -15.44 20.50 -1.17
N LEU A 343 -14.87 19.37 -1.63
CA LEU A 343 -14.74 18.15 -0.84
C LEU A 343 -13.32 17.93 -0.28
N GLY A 344 -12.30 18.59 -0.82
CA GLY A 344 -10.96 18.57 -0.24
C GLY A 344 -9.89 17.89 -1.08
N LYS A 345 -9.07 17.01 -0.49
CA LYS A 345 -7.90 16.43 -1.11
C LYS A 345 -8.02 14.90 -1.21
N TYR A 346 -7.26 14.29 -2.14
CA TYR A 346 -7.09 12.84 -2.18
C TYR A 346 -6.39 12.33 -0.92
N TRP A 347 -6.74 11.11 -0.51
CA TRP A 347 -6.06 10.45 0.59
C TRP A 347 -4.84 9.68 0.08
N GLN A 348 -3.70 9.95 0.72
CA GLN A 348 -2.48 9.19 0.53
C GLN A 348 -2.36 8.16 1.64
N ARG A 349 -2.10 6.90 1.29
CA ARG A 349 -1.79 5.88 2.28
C ARG A 349 -0.40 6.09 2.85
N CYS A 350 -0.16 5.61 4.05
CA CYS A 350 1.20 5.48 4.55
C CYS A 350 1.97 4.48 3.68
N ALA A 351 3.22 4.79 3.41
CA ALA A 351 4.07 3.95 2.59
C ALA A 351 4.21 2.54 3.20
N PRO A 352 4.28 1.49 2.38
CA PRO A 352 4.82 0.22 2.83
C PRO A 352 6.26 0.39 3.29
N VAL A 353 6.66 -0.38 4.28
CA VAL A 353 7.99 -0.26 4.89
C VAL A 353 8.75 -1.58 4.84
N TYR A 354 10.07 -1.50 4.74
CA TYR A 354 10.95 -2.55 5.21
C TYR A 354 11.18 -2.38 6.70
N ALA A 355 10.84 -3.39 7.49
CA ALA A 355 11.01 -3.41 8.92
C ALA A 355 12.02 -4.48 9.32
N ILE A 356 12.89 -4.13 10.26
CA ILE A 356 13.83 -5.08 10.86
C ILE A 356 13.13 -5.72 12.06
N THR A 357 13.16 -7.05 12.15
CA THR A 357 12.52 -7.75 13.27
C THR A 357 13.32 -7.57 14.56
N SER A 358 12.64 -7.58 15.71
CA SER A 358 13.30 -7.43 17.01
C SER A 358 14.20 -8.64 17.38
N SER A 359 14.11 -9.74 16.64
CA SER A 359 14.98 -10.90 16.77
C SER A 359 16.29 -10.82 15.97
N CYS A 360 16.43 -9.82 15.08
CA CYS A 360 17.65 -9.60 14.32
C CYS A 360 18.84 -9.37 15.26
N LYS A 361 19.95 -10.07 15.00
CA LYS A 361 21.12 -10.03 15.88
C LYS A 361 22.01 -8.82 15.69
N ASN A 362 21.96 -8.23 14.50
CA ASN A 362 22.74 -7.04 14.14
C ASN A 362 21.85 -6.04 13.40
N PRO A 363 20.85 -5.44 14.07
CA PRO A 363 19.89 -4.56 13.41
C PRO A 363 20.50 -3.27 12.88
N GLU A 364 21.50 -2.68 13.56
CA GLU A 364 22.22 -1.51 13.06
C GLU A 364 22.98 -1.83 11.77
N GLY A 365 23.61 -3.01 11.70
CA GLY A 365 24.29 -3.47 10.48
C GLY A 365 23.32 -3.73 9.33
N VAL A 366 22.16 -4.31 9.61
CA VAL A 366 21.11 -4.50 8.60
C VAL A 366 20.53 -3.16 8.15
N PHE A 367 20.30 -2.20 9.06
CA PHE A 367 19.87 -0.87 8.69
C PHE A 367 20.88 -0.22 7.73
N LYS A 368 22.16 -0.18 8.09
CA LYS A 368 23.20 0.50 7.32
C LYS A 368 23.50 -0.19 5.99
N TYR A 369 23.76 -1.49 6.01
CA TYR A 369 24.28 -2.20 4.85
C TYR A 369 23.20 -2.83 3.96
N PHE A 370 21.93 -2.83 4.41
CA PHE A 370 20.81 -3.26 3.60
C PHE A 370 19.85 -2.09 3.33
N LEU A 371 19.17 -1.54 4.32
CA LEU A 371 18.13 -0.53 4.10
C LEU A 371 18.69 0.78 3.52
N GLU A 372 19.72 1.32 4.14
CA GLU A 372 20.34 2.57 3.69
C GLU A 372 21.03 2.41 2.32
N SER A 373 21.62 1.24 2.05
CA SER A 373 22.30 0.95 0.79
C SER A 373 21.37 0.87 -0.43
N ILE A 374 20.07 0.64 -0.23
CA ILE A 374 19.08 0.64 -1.31
C ILE A 374 19.05 1.99 -2.05
N PHE A 375 19.42 3.06 -1.37
CA PHE A 375 19.39 4.45 -1.86
C PHE A 375 20.81 5.03 -2.01
N ASP A 376 21.72 4.26 -2.58
CA ASP A 376 23.13 4.64 -2.73
C ASP A 376 23.41 5.59 -3.91
N ASP A 377 22.38 5.97 -4.68
CA ASP A 377 22.50 6.71 -5.95
C ASP A 377 23.51 6.05 -6.91
N GLY A 378 23.60 4.72 -6.87
CA GLY A 378 24.61 3.94 -7.57
C GLY A 378 24.13 2.58 -8.05
N ASP A 379 25.05 1.60 -7.97
CA ASP A 379 24.82 0.26 -8.51
C ASP A 379 23.76 -0.53 -7.74
N ILE A 380 23.65 -0.34 -6.43
CA ILE A 380 22.66 -1.06 -5.60
C ILE A 380 21.26 -0.50 -5.90
N GLU A 381 21.08 0.82 -5.92
CA GLU A 381 19.80 1.43 -6.28
C GLU A 381 19.41 1.11 -7.74
N THR A 382 20.39 1.06 -8.65
CA THR A 382 20.17 0.62 -10.04
C THR A 382 19.67 -0.83 -10.09
N LEU A 383 20.27 -1.73 -9.31
CA LEU A 383 19.84 -3.12 -9.19
C LEU A 383 18.41 -3.22 -8.66
N TRP A 384 18.06 -2.44 -7.63
CA TRP A 384 16.72 -2.40 -7.06
C TRP A 384 15.69 -1.82 -8.05
N SER A 385 16.06 -0.80 -8.82
CA SER A 385 15.15 -0.10 -9.73
C SER A 385 14.95 -0.83 -11.07
N TYR A 386 16.01 -1.44 -11.61
CA TYR A 386 16.00 -1.98 -12.98
C TYR A 386 16.43 -3.44 -13.07
N GLY A 387 17.04 -4.00 -12.03
CA GLY A 387 17.57 -5.36 -12.05
C GLY A 387 18.96 -5.43 -12.68
N VAL A 388 19.33 -6.61 -13.19
CA VAL A 388 20.66 -6.97 -13.70
C VAL A 388 20.74 -6.74 -15.21
N GLU A 389 21.80 -6.07 -15.66
CA GLU A 389 22.09 -5.92 -17.11
C GLU A 389 22.30 -7.28 -17.78
N GLY A 390 21.72 -7.44 -18.95
CA GLY A 390 21.76 -8.70 -19.71
C GLY A 390 20.77 -9.76 -19.24
N VAL A 391 20.10 -9.54 -18.11
CA VAL A 391 19.03 -10.40 -17.57
C VAL A 391 17.68 -9.68 -17.58
N HIS A 392 17.64 -8.49 -17.04
CA HIS A 392 16.42 -7.70 -16.87
C HIS A 392 16.33 -6.52 -17.82
N TRP A 393 17.47 -5.93 -18.17
CA TRP A 393 17.59 -4.83 -19.10
C TRP A 393 18.86 -4.95 -19.94
N SER A 394 18.93 -4.21 -21.03
CA SER A 394 20.06 -4.24 -21.95
C SER A 394 20.29 -2.86 -22.56
N ARG A 395 21.51 -2.67 -23.12
CA ARG A 395 21.87 -1.54 -23.97
C ARG A 395 22.32 -2.01 -25.36
N GLN A 396 22.14 -3.29 -25.67
CA GLN A 396 22.51 -3.86 -26.97
C GLN A 396 21.44 -3.56 -28.02
N ALA A 397 21.86 -3.48 -29.28
CA ALA A 397 20.91 -3.35 -30.38
C ALA A 397 20.11 -4.64 -30.55
N GLU A 398 18.81 -4.59 -30.26
CA GLU A 398 17.92 -5.75 -30.37
C GLU A 398 16.45 -5.33 -30.57
N THR A 399 15.59 -6.30 -30.83
CA THR A 399 14.13 -6.07 -30.92
C THR A 399 13.44 -6.79 -29.78
N VAL A 400 12.75 -6.06 -28.91
CA VAL A 400 12.01 -6.55 -27.74
C VAL A 400 10.56 -6.09 -27.83
N CYS A 401 9.60 -7.01 -27.70
CA CYS A 401 8.16 -6.72 -27.78
C CYS A 401 7.75 -5.87 -29.00
N GLY A 402 8.40 -6.09 -30.16
CA GLY A 402 8.12 -5.36 -31.40
C GLY A 402 8.81 -4.00 -31.51
N ASN A 403 9.49 -3.51 -30.48
CA ASN A 403 10.29 -2.28 -30.50
C ASN A 403 11.75 -2.62 -30.84
N THR A 404 12.37 -1.81 -31.72
CA THR A 404 13.79 -1.98 -32.09
C THR A 404 14.61 -0.91 -31.43
N TYR A 405 15.59 -1.34 -30.65
CA TYR A 405 16.51 -0.50 -29.88
C TYR A 405 17.90 -0.47 -30.57
N GLN A 406 18.57 0.67 -30.43
CA GLN A 406 19.90 0.86 -30.98
C GLN A 406 20.97 0.51 -29.93
N ASP A 407 22.22 0.30 -30.40
CA ASP A 407 23.35 0.08 -29.48
C ASP A 407 23.56 1.30 -28.56
N GLY A 408 23.67 1.04 -27.27
CA GLY A 408 23.75 2.06 -26.23
C GLY A 408 22.40 2.55 -25.68
N GLU A 409 21.27 2.23 -26.31
CA GLU A 409 19.94 2.61 -25.85
C GLU A 409 19.46 1.68 -24.74
N PHE A 410 19.15 2.25 -23.56
CA PHE A 410 18.59 1.47 -22.44
C PHE A 410 17.18 0.96 -22.75
N HIS A 411 16.94 -0.31 -22.51
CA HIS A 411 15.61 -0.91 -22.60
C HIS A 411 15.46 -2.12 -21.69
N MET A 412 14.24 -2.36 -21.21
CA MET A 412 13.89 -3.56 -20.47
C MET A 412 13.76 -4.75 -21.42
N LEU A 413 14.26 -5.92 -20.99
CA LEU A 413 14.10 -7.17 -21.74
C LEU A 413 12.66 -7.69 -21.67
N GLU A 414 12.30 -8.61 -22.58
CA GLU A 414 10.91 -9.03 -22.80
C GLU A 414 10.18 -9.43 -21.51
N MET A 415 10.81 -10.20 -20.64
CA MET A 415 10.24 -10.59 -19.36
C MET A 415 9.90 -9.43 -18.44
N ARG A 416 10.49 -8.26 -18.65
CA ARG A 416 10.30 -7.04 -17.85
C ARG A 416 9.43 -6.01 -18.53
N SER A 417 9.26 -6.08 -19.83
CA SER A 417 8.36 -5.18 -20.57
C SER A 417 6.90 -5.63 -20.48
N GLN A 418 6.61 -6.78 -19.90
CA GLN A 418 5.24 -7.26 -19.74
C GLN A 418 4.53 -6.57 -18.57
N PRO A 419 3.23 -6.25 -18.71
CA PRO A 419 2.43 -5.76 -17.60
C PRO A 419 2.46 -6.77 -16.43
N GLY A 420 2.78 -6.30 -15.23
CA GLY A 420 2.90 -7.13 -14.04
C GLY A 420 4.33 -7.56 -13.68
N VAL A 421 5.29 -7.44 -14.59
CA VAL A 421 6.72 -7.67 -14.33
C VAL A 421 7.49 -6.36 -14.17
N GLN A 422 6.79 -5.25 -14.19
CA GLN A 422 7.35 -3.89 -14.07
C GLN A 422 8.08 -3.63 -12.74
N TYR A 423 7.88 -4.49 -11.75
CA TYR A 423 8.53 -4.39 -10.44
C TYR A 423 9.74 -5.30 -10.29
N GLY A 424 10.25 -5.81 -11.39
CA GLY A 424 11.32 -6.76 -11.37
C GLY A 424 12.49 -6.38 -10.53
N GLY A 425 12.78 -7.00 -9.47
CA GLY A 425 13.79 -6.60 -8.51
C GLY A 425 13.51 -5.24 -7.87
N GLY A 426 12.80 -4.36 -8.59
CA GLY A 426 12.48 -3.01 -8.15
C GLY A 426 11.20 -2.98 -7.33
N ILE A 427 11.32 -3.01 -6.04
CA ILE A 427 10.28 -2.51 -5.13
C ILE A 427 10.30 -0.99 -5.18
N ILE A 428 11.40 -0.41 -5.65
CA ILE A 428 11.63 1.01 -5.77
C ILE A 428 11.15 1.42 -7.18
N GLY A 429 9.96 2.00 -7.22
CA GLY A 429 9.42 2.60 -8.43
C GLY A 429 9.97 4.01 -8.67
N ASN A 430 9.31 4.75 -9.56
CA ASN A 430 9.66 6.15 -9.84
C ASN A 430 9.44 7.11 -8.64
N ASP A 431 8.85 6.62 -7.57
CA ASP A 431 8.42 7.37 -6.38
C ASP A 431 9.29 7.06 -5.15
N ASN A 432 10.50 6.52 -5.32
CA ASN A 432 11.38 6.24 -4.21
C ASN A 432 11.73 7.53 -3.43
N ILE A 433 12.07 7.38 -2.15
CA ILE A 433 12.32 8.51 -1.25
C ILE A 433 13.63 9.24 -1.55
N CYS A 434 14.56 8.58 -2.23
CA CYS A 434 15.84 9.14 -2.67
C CYS A 434 16.13 8.60 -4.09
N PRO A 435 15.47 9.13 -5.12
CA PRO A 435 15.57 8.59 -6.45
C PRO A 435 16.96 8.78 -7.05
N LEU A 436 17.36 7.82 -7.91
CA LEU A 436 18.56 7.93 -8.73
C LEU A 436 18.64 9.29 -9.42
N THR A 437 19.80 9.93 -9.35
CA THR A 437 20.08 11.17 -10.04
C THR A 437 20.01 10.97 -11.56
N GLU A 438 20.50 9.81 -12.05
CA GLU A 438 20.42 9.43 -13.46
C GLU A 438 19.35 8.34 -13.66
N LYS A 439 18.21 8.74 -14.21
CA LYS A 439 17.14 7.80 -14.56
C LYS A 439 17.44 7.15 -15.91
N LEU A 440 17.50 5.82 -15.93
CA LEU A 440 17.79 5.06 -17.15
C LEU A 440 16.59 4.98 -18.10
N MET A 441 15.37 5.15 -17.60
CA MET A 441 14.15 5.21 -18.42
C MET A 441 13.45 6.56 -18.26
N PRO A 442 12.91 7.11 -19.36
CA PRO A 442 12.01 8.26 -19.24
C PRO A 442 10.74 7.83 -18.50
N VAL A 443 10.21 8.72 -17.68
CA VAL A 443 8.89 8.53 -17.08
C VAL A 443 7.85 8.62 -18.20
N LYS A 444 6.90 7.70 -18.22
CA LYS A 444 5.82 7.71 -19.21
C LYS A 444 4.87 8.88 -18.94
N LYS A 445 4.22 9.36 -20.01
CA LYS A 445 3.36 10.56 -19.99
C LYS A 445 2.30 10.52 -18.89
N TYR A 446 1.51 9.46 -18.83
CA TYR A 446 0.39 9.40 -17.88
C TYR A 446 0.85 9.08 -16.46
N THR A 447 1.98 8.39 -16.29
CA THR A 447 2.66 8.28 -15.00
C THR A 447 2.99 9.66 -14.45
N GLU A 448 3.68 10.49 -15.25
CA GLU A 448 4.09 11.83 -14.82
C GLU A 448 2.88 12.74 -14.52
N GLU A 449 1.93 12.84 -15.45
CA GLU A 449 0.74 13.69 -15.29
C GLU A 449 -0.12 13.30 -14.11
N SER A 450 -0.36 12.00 -13.88
CA SER A 450 -1.18 11.53 -12.76
C SER A 450 -0.49 11.77 -11.41
N MET A 451 0.82 11.53 -11.33
CA MET A 451 1.61 11.76 -10.13
C MET A 451 1.73 13.25 -9.79
N GLU A 452 1.89 14.13 -10.78
CA GLU A 452 1.93 15.59 -10.57
C GLU A 452 0.63 16.06 -9.89
N ILE A 453 -0.53 15.67 -10.44
CA ILE A 453 -1.83 16.05 -9.87
C ILE A 453 -2.03 15.45 -8.47
N PHE A 454 -1.70 14.15 -8.29
CA PHE A 454 -1.84 13.49 -7.01
C PHE A 454 -0.95 14.12 -5.94
N ASN A 455 0.35 14.31 -6.21
CA ASN A 455 1.30 14.86 -5.25
C ASN A 455 0.98 16.30 -4.84
N ALA A 456 0.44 17.10 -5.76
CA ALA A 456 0.00 18.47 -5.46
C ALA A 456 -1.28 18.53 -4.59
N ASN A 457 -2.05 17.44 -4.52
CA ASN A 457 -3.43 17.47 -4.02
C ASN A 457 -3.76 16.36 -3.02
N ASN A 458 -2.77 15.76 -2.38
CA ASN A 458 -3.02 14.71 -1.39
C ASN A 458 -2.95 15.19 0.06
N LYS A 459 -3.44 14.34 0.97
CA LYS A 459 -3.30 14.44 2.42
C LYS A 459 -3.11 13.04 3.00
N THR A 460 -2.24 12.92 4.00
CA THR A 460 -1.97 11.65 4.72
C THR A 460 -2.55 11.74 6.12
N ALA A 461 -3.14 10.66 6.61
CA ALA A 461 -3.52 10.53 8.01
C ALA A 461 -2.43 9.73 8.75
N PRO A 462 -2.02 10.15 9.96
CA PRO A 462 -1.19 9.34 10.82
C PRO A 462 -1.80 7.96 11.06
N LEU A 463 -0.96 6.93 11.16
CA LEU A 463 -1.39 5.59 11.52
C LEU A 463 -1.62 5.49 13.03
N PRO A 464 -2.73 4.91 13.49
CA PRO A 464 -2.89 4.57 14.90
C PRO A 464 -1.97 3.39 15.25
N VAL A 465 -1.29 3.48 16.39
CA VAL A 465 -0.69 2.29 17.00
C VAL A 465 -1.81 1.37 17.45
N THR A 466 -1.71 0.09 17.10
CA THR A 466 -2.73 -0.90 17.46
C THR A 466 -2.88 -1.00 18.99
N THR A 467 -4.10 -0.86 19.47
CA THR A 467 -4.45 -1.00 20.89
C THR A 467 -5.20 -2.30 21.14
N ASP A 468 -5.28 -2.74 22.41
CA ASP A 468 -6.08 -3.91 22.80
C ASP A 468 -7.56 -3.77 22.35
N MET A 469 -8.10 -2.56 22.42
CA MET A 469 -9.48 -2.28 21.97
C MET A 469 -9.62 -2.40 20.45
N MET A 470 -8.62 -1.96 19.67
CA MET A 470 -8.61 -2.19 18.23
C MET A 470 -8.54 -3.70 17.93
N SER A 471 -7.66 -4.43 18.57
CA SER A 471 -7.54 -5.88 18.39
C SER A 471 -8.84 -6.62 18.72
N GLN A 472 -9.58 -6.12 19.70
CA GLN A 472 -10.83 -6.74 20.13
C GLN A 472 -12.02 -6.41 19.21
N TYR A 473 -12.16 -5.18 18.73
CA TYR A 473 -13.41 -4.71 18.12
C TYR A 473 -13.30 -4.32 16.66
N ASN A 474 -12.10 -4.01 16.13
CA ASN A 474 -11.99 -3.37 14.82
C ASN A 474 -12.52 -4.25 13.67
N GLY A 475 -12.39 -5.58 13.77
CA GLY A 475 -12.92 -6.50 12.75
C GLY A 475 -14.45 -6.44 12.64
N ASP A 476 -15.14 -6.57 13.76
CA ASP A 476 -16.61 -6.52 13.83
C ASP A 476 -17.12 -5.11 13.48
N LEU A 477 -16.46 -4.07 13.99
CA LEU A 477 -16.78 -2.68 13.70
C LEU A 477 -16.68 -2.36 12.20
N THR A 478 -15.60 -2.77 11.55
CA THR A 478 -15.40 -2.58 10.10
C THR A 478 -16.47 -3.31 9.29
N SER A 479 -16.78 -4.56 9.67
CA SER A 479 -17.83 -5.34 9.03
C SER A 479 -19.21 -4.67 9.16
N LEU A 480 -19.54 -4.15 10.33
CA LEU A 480 -20.77 -3.42 10.58
C LEU A 480 -20.86 -2.13 9.74
N LYS A 481 -19.80 -1.32 9.73
CA LYS A 481 -19.72 -0.09 8.91
C LYS A 481 -19.95 -0.39 7.42
N ASN A 482 -19.24 -1.37 6.88
CA ASN A 482 -19.36 -1.78 5.47
C ASN A 482 -20.78 -2.27 5.13
N SER A 483 -21.39 -3.05 6.02
CA SER A 483 -22.76 -3.52 5.87
C SER A 483 -23.78 -2.36 5.88
N ILE A 484 -23.59 -1.36 6.73
CA ILE A 484 -24.47 -0.17 6.75
C ILE A 484 -24.35 0.63 5.46
N ILE A 485 -23.12 0.86 4.98
CA ILE A 485 -22.90 1.56 3.70
C ILE A 485 -23.60 0.80 2.56
N ALA A 486 -23.43 -0.52 2.50
CA ALA A 486 -24.05 -1.34 1.48
C ALA A 486 -25.58 -1.30 1.53
N ASP A 487 -26.18 -1.39 2.72
CA ASP A 487 -27.63 -1.29 2.89
C ASP A 487 -28.17 0.08 2.51
N CYS A 488 -27.50 1.15 2.89
CA CYS A 488 -27.87 2.50 2.50
C CYS A 488 -27.81 2.67 0.98
N VAL A 489 -26.70 2.29 0.35
CA VAL A 489 -26.47 2.55 -1.07
C VAL A 489 -27.30 1.65 -1.95
N VAL A 490 -27.35 0.34 -1.68
CA VAL A 490 -27.94 -0.66 -2.58
C VAL A 490 -29.39 -0.97 -2.23
N GLN A 491 -29.71 -1.08 -0.94
CA GLN A 491 -31.07 -1.42 -0.50
C GLN A 491 -31.95 -0.19 -0.28
N GLY A 492 -31.39 1.02 -0.34
CA GLY A 492 -32.13 2.26 -0.17
C GLY A 492 -32.53 2.56 1.29
N VAL A 493 -31.87 1.91 2.25
CA VAL A 493 -32.07 2.25 3.68
C VAL A 493 -31.64 3.70 3.89
N SER A 494 -32.41 4.46 4.64
CA SER A 494 -32.01 5.85 4.96
C SER A 494 -30.74 5.87 5.79
N VAL A 495 -29.91 6.89 5.58
CA VAL A 495 -28.65 7.04 6.34
C VAL A 495 -28.94 7.12 7.84
N GLU A 496 -30.00 7.78 8.23
CA GLU A 496 -30.45 7.90 9.61
C GLU A 496 -30.81 6.52 10.23
N GLU A 497 -31.46 5.64 9.48
CA GLU A 497 -31.73 4.26 9.91
C GLU A 497 -30.45 3.43 9.98
N GLY A 498 -29.52 3.60 9.03
CA GLY A 498 -28.21 2.97 9.05
C GLY A 498 -27.42 3.33 10.33
N TYR A 499 -27.37 4.61 10.68
CA TYR A 499 -26.68 5.03 11.92
C TYR A 499 -27.41 4.62 13.20
N LYS A 500 -28.75 4.56 13.18
CA LYS A 500 -29.49 3.96 14.30
C LYS A 500 -29.15 2.48 14.48
N ARG A 501 -28.99 1.73 13.39
CA ARG A 501 -28.50 0.34 13.44
C ARG A 501 -27.08 0.26 13.99
N PHE A 502 -26.19 1.18 13.60
CA PHE A 502 -24.82 1.28 14.13
C PHE A 502 -24.81 1.41 15.67
N GLU A 503 -25.69 2.25 16.23
CA GLU A 503 -25.84 2.37 17.67
C GLU A 503 -26.41 1.09 18.32
N GLN A 504 -27.44 0.49 17.71
CA GLN A 504 -28.13 -0.67 18.26
C GLN A 504 -27.32 -1.97 18.26
N GLU A 505 -26.41 -2.13 17.28
CA GLU A 505 -25.56 -3.32 17.14
C GLU A 505 -24.20 -3.17 17.81
N GLY A 506 -23.99 -2.11 18.60
CA GLY A 506 -22.78 -1.91 19.41
C GLY A 506 -21.67 -1.11 18.74
N GLY A 507 -21.84 -0.69 17.48
CA GLY A 507 -20.81 0.03 16.72
C GLY A 507 -20.35 1.32 17.38
N ALA A 508 -21.29 2.08 17.99
CA ALA A 508 -20.96 3.32 18.70
C ALA A 508 -20.14 3.04 19.98
N GLU A 509 -20.44 1.95 20.69
CA GLU A 509 -19.70 1.54 21.89
C GLU A 509 -18.28 1.07 21.53
N TRP A 510 -18.14 0.23 20.50
CA TRP A 510 -16.84 -0.25 20.01
C TRP A 510 -15.97 0.89 19.49
N SER A 511 -16.57 1.78 18.69
CA SER A 511 -15.90 2.98 18.17
C SER A 511 -15.37 3.85 19.32
N GLN A 512 -16.20 4.16 20.32
CA GLN A 512 -15.79 4.98 21.46
C GLN A 512 -14.70 4.32 22.29
N ALA A 513 -14.79 2.99 22.53
CA ALA A 513 -13.75 2.25 23.26
C ALA A 513 -12.39 2.32 22.55
N ILE A 514 -12.37 2.21 21.22
CA ILE A 514 -11.14 2.36 20.43
C ILE A 514 -10.62 3.79 20.50
N VAL A 515 -11.48 4.80 20.28
CA VAL A 515 -11.10 6.22 20.36
C VAL A 515 -10.53 6.57 21.73
N ASP A 516 -11.16 6.11 22.82
CA ASP A 516 -10.68 6.34 24.17
C ASP A 516 -9.31 5.67 24.39
N SER A 517 -9.10 4.46 23.88
CA SER A 517 -7.82 3.76 23.99
C SER A 517 -6.69 4.45 23.21
N LEU A 518 -6.99 5.09 22.10
CA LEU A 518 -6.03 5.86 21.31
C LEU A 518 -5.66 7.19 21.98
N ASN A 519 -6.60 7.83 22.67
CA ASN A 519 -6.40 9.14 23.29
C ASN A 519 -5.89 9.08 24.75
N ASN A 520 -5.93 7.92 25.42
CA ASN A 520 -5.53 7.77 26.82
C ASN A 520 -4.18 7.06 27.00
N LYS A 521 -3.31 7.11 25.99
CA LYS A 521 -1.95 6.55 26.06
C LYS A 521 -1.01 7.40 26.91
#